data_53e5095cf82ea223a6f4d4ffd78791ca
#
_entry.id   53e5095cf82ea223a6f4d4ffd78791ca
#
_cell.length_a   1.000
_cell.length_b   1.000
_cell.length_c   1.000
_cell.angle_alpha   90.00
_cell.angle_beta   90.00
_cell.angle_gamma   90.00
#
_symmetry.space_group_name_H-M   'P 1'
#
loop_
_entity.id
_entity.type
_entity.pdbx_description
1 polymer ?
#
loop_
_entity_poly.entity_id
_entity_poly.type
_entity_poly.pdbx_seq_one_letter_code
_entity_poly.pdbx_strand_id
1 'polypeptide(L)'
;ILLNIQMPRDLFQPGCVHTLYAPGCALDKDDFKTIGTVETGSTSLDIQWAGATSEFSLGMVYIDTPEGVTLVRTILHSTGTSLELAYPLDFVPSPGLTFEAYPGCNRSYDRCGEFNNQEHYKGFPFVPVAETAV
;
A
#
# COMPACT_ATOMS: atom_id res chain seq x y z
N ILE A 1 31.48 25.37 4.64
CA ILE A 1 31.39 24.33 5.65
C ILE A 1 30.36 23.30 5.20
N LEU A 2 30.76 22.05 5.14
CA LEU A 2 29.95 20.98 4.61
C LEU A 2 28.69 20.73 5.44
N LEU A 3 28.73 21.05 6.72
CA LEU A 3 27.58 20.81 7.62
C LEU A 3 26.36 21.66 7.28
N ASN A 4 26.55 22.74 6.52
CA ASN A 4 25.45 23.61 6.13
C ASN A 4 24.91 23.31 4.74
N ILE A 5 25.44 22.30 4.07
CA ILE A 5 24.91 21.87 2.76
C ILE A 5 23.64 21.07 2.97
N GLN A 6 22.55 21.56 2.41
CA GLN A 6 21.28 20.86 2.47
C GLN A 6 21.23 19.80 1.38
N MET A 7 20.71 18.62 1.72
CA MET A 7 20.47 17.58 0.74
C MET A 7 19.40 18.02 -0.26
N PRO A 8 19.50 17.62 -1.53
CA PRO A 8 18.45 17.89 -2.48
C PRO A 8 17.12 17.34 -1.98
N ARG A 9 16.08 18.12 -2.12
CA ARG A 9 14.75 17.71 -1.69
C ARG A 9 14.21 16.57 -2.52
N ASP A 10 14.49 16.62 -3.84
CA ASP A 10 14.03 15.64 -4.80
C ASP A 10 15.26 14.90 -5.36
N LEU A 11 15.22 13.59 -5.32
CA LEU A 11 16.26 12.75 -5.89
C LEU A 11 15.84 12.31 -7.29
N PHE A 12 16.83 12.20 -8.19
CA PHE A 12 16.61 11.62 -9.51
C PHE A 12 16.53 10.10 -9.38
N GLN A 13 15.33 9.60 -9.11
CA GLN A 13 15.06 8.18 -8.95
C GLN A 13 13.85 7.79 -9.79
N PRO A 14 13.77 6.55 -10.29
CA PRO A 14 12.64 6.12 -11.11
C PRO A 14 11.33 6.00 -10.32
N GLY A 15 11.40 5.76 -9.01
CA GLY A 15 10.23 5.60 -8.18
C GLY A 15 9.65 6.93 -7.71
N CYS A 16 8.34 6.97 -7.49
CA CYS A 16 7.65 8.13 -6.98
C CYS A 16 8.01 8.39 -5.51
N VAL A 17 8.24 9.65 -5.14
CA VAL A 17 8.56 10.04 -3.77
C VAL A 17 7.33 10.33 -2.92
N HIS A 18 6.14 10.45 -3.53
CA HIS A 18 4.92 10.68 -2.79
C HIS A 18 4.47 9.44 -2.03
N THR A 19 3.92 9.65 -0.84
CA THR A 19 3.21 8.61 -0.12
C THR A 19 1.83 8.45 -0.74
N LEU A 20 1.41 7.21 -0.96
CA LEU A 20 0.10 6.91 -1.52
C LEU A 20 -1.00 7.55 -0.66
N TYR A 21 -1.95 8.18 -1.32
CA TYR A 21 -3.08 8.94 -0.73
C TYR A 21 -2.68 10.19 0.05
N ALA A 22 -1.41 10.57 0.07
CA ALA A 22 -0.98 11.85 0.62
C ALA A 22 -1.32 13.00 -0.34
N PRO A 23 -1.33 14.26 0.12
CA PRO A 23 -1.68 15.40 -0.73
C PRO A 23 -0.88 15.50 -2.02
N GLY A 24 0.40 15.12 -2.00
CA GLY A 24 1.23 15.14 -3.22
C GLY A 24 0.80 14.11 -4.25
N CYS A 25 0.38 12.93 -3.83
CA CYS A 25 -0.19 11.90 -4.69
C CYS A 25 -1.56 12.31 -5.23
N ALA A 26 -2.33 13.05 -4.44
CA ALA A 26 -3.64 13.61 -4.77
C ALA A 26 -4.76 12.58 -5.02
N LEU A 27 -4.53 11.30 -4.73
CA LEU A 27 -5.59 10.29 -4.77
C LEU A 27 -6.37 10.29 -3.47
N ASP A 28 -7.69 10.15 -3.58
CA ASP A 28 -8.54 9.94 -2.42
C ASP A 28 -8.71 8.44 -2.18
N LYS A 29 -8.29 7.97 -1.01
CA LYS A 29 -8.35 6.55 -0.69
C LYS A 29 -9.77 6.00 -0.69
N ASP A 30 -10.76 6.83 -0.36
CA ASP A 30 -12.16 6.42 -0.31
C ASP A 30 -12.71 6.04 -1.68
N ASP A 31 -12.12 6.55 -2.76
CA ASP A 31 -12.48 6.19 -4.13
C ASP A 31 -12.07 4.75 -4.47
N PHE A 32 -11.12 4.19 -3.72
CA PHE A 32 -10.56 2.86 -3.97
C PHE A 32 -10.85 1.87 -2.86
N LYS A 33 -11.66 2.25 -1.89
CA LYS A 33 -12.00 1.40 -0.76
C LYS A 33 -12.80 0.18 -1.21
N THR A 34 -12.39 -0.99 -0.73
CA THR A 34 -13.12 -2.24 -0.93
C THR A 34 -13.44 -2.85 0.43
N ILE A 35 -14.70 -3.19 0.64
CA ILE A 35 -15.12 -3.87 1.86
C ILE A 35 -15.06 -5.36 1.62
N GLY A 36 -14.32 -6.06 2.48
CA GLY A 36 -14.20 -7.51 2.43
C GLY A 36 -14.69 -8.15 3.70
N THR A 37 -14.82 -9.46 3.65
CA THR A 37 -15.24 -10.28 4.80
C THR A 37 -14.18 -11.35 5.04
N VAL A 38 -13.79 -11.50 6.30
CA VAL A 38 -12.81 -12.51 6.72
C VAL A 38 -13.40 -13.90 6.49
N GLU A 39 -12.63 -14.78 5.87
CA GLU A 39 -13.00 -16.17 5.63
C GLU A 39 -12.32 -17.10 6.63
N THR A 40 -12.76 -18.36 6.67
CA THR A 40 -12.18 -19.37 7.57
C THR A 40 -10.71 -19.63 7.21
N GLY A 41 -9.91 -19.94 8.23
CA GLY A 41 -8.49 -20.16 8.04
C GLY A 41 -7.61 -18.92 8.19
N SER A 42 -8.20 -17.78 8.53
CA SER A 42 -7.44 -16.56 8.78
C SER A 42 -6.65 -16.66 10.09
N THR A 43 -5.46 -16.04 10.08
CA THR A 43 -4.62 -15.91 11.27
C THR A 43 -4.39 -14.44 11.57
N SER A 44 -3.65 -14.14 12.64
CA SER A 44 -3.32 -12.76 12.99
C SER A 44 -2.43 -12.08 11.95
N LEU A 45 -1.75 -12.83 11.11
CA LEU A 45 -0.83 -12.31 10.07
C LEU A 45 -1.41 -12.44 8.66
N ASP A 46 -2.26 -13.43 8.42
CA ASP A 46 -2.87 -13.70 7.11
C ASP A 46 -4.38 -13.62 7.20
N ILE A 47 -4.98 -12.75 6.41
CA ILE A 47 -6.43 -12.67 6.29
C ILE A 47 -6.86 -13.42 5.02
N GLN A 48 -7.65 -14.45 5.17
CA GLN A 48 -8.20 -15.22 4.04
C GLN A 48 -9.40 -14.45 3.47
N TRP A 49 -9.32 -14.12 2.20
CA TRP A 49 -10.37 -13.38 1.50
C TRP A 49 -10.30 -13.66 0.00
N ALA A 50 -11.40 -14.11 -0.57
CA ALA A 50 -11.45 -14.46 -2.00
C ALA A 50 -11.27 -13.26 -2.94
N GLY A 51 -11.50 -12.04 -2.45
CA GLY A 51 -11.29 -10.81 -3.22
C GLY A 51 -9.89 -10.23 -3.14
N ALA A 52 -8.93 -10.95 -2.55
CA ALA A 52 -7.57 -10.47 -2.35
C ALA A 52 -6.77 -10.53 -3.66
N THR A 53 -6.97 -9.55 -4.54
CA THR A 53 -6.22 -9.45 -5.78
C THR A 53 -4.84 -8.85 -5.54
N SER A 54 -3.94 -8.98 -6.52
CA SER A 54 -2.57 -8.48 -6.40
C SER A 54 -2.48 -6.96 -6.22
N GLU A 55 -3.54 -6.24 -6.57
CA GLU A 55 -3.57 -4.77 -6.43
C GLU A 55 -3.52 -4.30 -4.98
N PHE A 56 -3.86 -5.16 -4.02
CA PHE A 56 -3.80 -4.81 -2.59
C PHE A 56 -2.41 -4.95 -1.99
N SER A 57 -1.44 -5.52 -2.70
CA SER A 57 -0.05 -5.55 -2.24
C SER A 57 0.46 -4.14 -1.98
N LEU A 58 1.12 -3.94 -0.86
CA LEU A 58 1.61 -2.64 -0.39
C LEU A 58 0.50 -1.64 -0.04
N GLY A 59 -0.73 -2.10 0.04
CA GLY A 59 -1.87 -1.31 0.48
C GLY A 59 -2.06 -1.37 1.99
N MET A 60 -3.27 -1.06 2.42
CA MET A 60 -3.62 -1.03 3.82
C MET A 60 -4.93 -1.76 4.06
N VAL A 61 -5.09 -2.29 5.26
CA VAL A 61 -6.34 -2.88 5.73
C VAL A 61 -6.73 -2.24 7.06
N TYR A 62 -8.01 -1.91 7.19
CA TYR A 62 -8.60 -1.36 8.40
C TYR A 62 -9.60 -2.40 8.91
N ILE A 63 -9.34 -2.91 10.09
CA ILE A 63 -10.19 -3.96 10.69
C ILE A 63 -10.53 -3.57 12.13
N ASP A 64 -11.79 -3.75 12.50
CA ASP A 64 -12.23 -3.45 13.86
C ASP A 64 -12.03 -4.66 14.77
N THR A 65 -11.49 -4.40 15.96
CA THR A 65 -11.38 -5.42 16.99
C THR A 65 -12.76 -5.68 17.63
N PRO A 66 -12.94 -6.83 18.29
CA PRO A 66 -14.17 -7.08 19.08
C PRO A 66 -14.44 -6.04 20.16
N GLU A 67 -13.39 -5.30 20.56
CA GLU A 67 -13.47 -4.25 21.57
C GLU A 67 -13.85 -2.88 20.99
N GLY A 68 -14.02 -2.80 19.67
CA GLY A 68 -14.43 -1.55 19.00
C GLY A 68 -13.29 -0.64 18.58
N VAL A 69 -12.06 -1.11 18.64
CA VAL A 69 -10.88 -0.35 18.19
C VAL A 69 -10.55 -0.72 16.76
N THR A 70 -10.36 0.27 15.89
CA THR A 70 -9.94 0.04 14.51
C THR A 70 -8.43 -0.11 14.44
N LEU A 71 -7.97 -1.26 13.97
CA LEU A 71 -6.56 -1.50 13.70
C LEU A 71 -6.25 -1.24 12.24
N VAL A 72 -5.10 -0.63 11.99
CA VAL A 72 -4.59 -0.36 10.65
C VAL A 72 -3.32 -1.16 10.44
N ARG A 73 -3.26 -1.93 9.37
CA ARG A 73 -2.07 -2.71 9.04
C ARG A 73 -1.73 -2.55 7.56
N THR A 74 -0.43 -2.52 7.28
CA THR A 74 0.06 -2.52 5.91
C THR A 74 0.00 -3.93 5.36
N ILE A 75 -0.50 -4.08 4.14
CA ILE A 75 -0.50 -5.35 3.43
C ILE A 75 0.87 -5.51 2.77
N LEU A 76 1.62 -6.50 3.18
CA LEU A 76 2.94 -6.77 2.62
C LEU A 76 2.80 -7.41 1.24
N HIS A 77 1.92 -8.38 1.13
CA HIS A 77 1.72 -9.13 -0.10
C HIS A 77 0.27 -9.61 -0.18
N SER A 78 -0.30 -9.54 -1.35
CA SER A 78 -1.65 -10.03 -1.61
C SER A 78 -1.61 -11.10 -2.69
N THR A 79 -2.11 -12.28 -2.37
CA THR A 79 -2.34 -13.34 -3.35
C THR A 79 -3.81 -13.34 -3.73
N GLY A 80 -4.23 -14.18 -4.67
CA GLY A 80 -5.64 -14.24 -5.07
C GLY A 80 -6.60 -14.69 -3.97
N THR A 81 -6.11 -15.15 -2.81
CA THR A 81 -6.94 -15.71 -1.74
C THR A 81 -6.61 -15.21 -0.35
N SER A 82 -5.51 -14.48 -0.17
CA SER A 82 -5.11 -14.02 1.15
C SER A 82 -4.38 -12.69 1.10
N LEU A 83 -4.47 -11.97 2.22
CA LEU A 83 -3.71 -10.75 2.47
C LEU A 83 -2.68 -11.06 3.55
N GLU A 84 -1.40 -11.01 3.20
CA GLU A 84 -0.31 -11.15 4.17
C GLU A 84 0.03 -9.77 4.73
N LEU A 85 -0.05 -9.64 6.05
CA LEU A 85 0.19 -8.36 6.74
C LEU A 85 1.68 -8.21 7.10
N ALA A 86 2.17 -6.97 7.10
CA ALA A 86 3.53 -6.67 7.52
C ALA A 86 3.73 -6.90 9.03
N TYR A 87 2.68 -6.66 9.82
CA TYR A 87 2.68 -6.87 11.26
C TYR A 87 1.42 -7.63 11.65
N PRO A 88 1.49 -8.54 12.64
CA PRO A 88 0.30 -9.29 13.05
C PRO A 88 -0.74 -8.39 13.71
N LEU A 89 -1.99 -8.82 13.63
CA LEU A 89 -3.08 -8.24 14.39
C LEU A 89 -2.95 -8.67 15.86
N ASP A 90 -3.56 -7.89 16.75
CA ASP A 90 -3.58 -8.23 18.18
C ASP A 90 -4.53 -9.38 18.49
N PHE A 91 -5.28 -9.85 17.51
CA PHE A 91 -6.26 -10.92 17.66
C PHE A 91 -6.35 -11.73 16.36
N VAL A 92 -6.92 -12.93 16.46
CA VAL A 92 -7.22 -13.74 15.27
C VAL A 92 -8.62 -13.35 14.79
N PRO A 93 -8.75 -12.81 13.56
CA PRO A 93 -10.06 -12.37 13.08
C PRO A 93 -11.01 -13.57 12.90
N SER A 94 -12.24 -13.40 13.34
CA SER A 94 -13.26 -14.42 13.19
C SER A 94 -13.84 -14.42 11.78
N PRO A 95 -14.20 -15.58 11.22
CA PRO A 95 -14.92 -15.62 9.96
C PRO A 95 -16.21 -14.79 10.02
N GLY A 96 -16.45 -14.01 8.96
CA GLY A 96 -17.61 -13.12 8.90
C GLY A 96 -17.35 -11.69 9.37
N LEU A 97 -16.18 -11.42 9.94
CA LEU A 97 -15.79 -10.06 10.34
C LEU A 97 -15.51 -9.24 9.07
N THR A 98 -16.07 -8.04 8.99
CA THR A 98 -15.85 -7.15 7.85
C THR A 98 -14.60 -6.29 8.07
N PHE A 99 -13.95 -5.95 6.98
CA PHE A 99 -12.80 -5.04 6.99
C PHE A 99 -12.81 -4.17 5.74
N GLU A 100 -12.04 -3.10 5.76
CA GLU A 100 -11.85 -2.21 4.62
C GLU A 100 -10.43 -2.39 4.09
N ALA A 101 -10.29 -2.63 2.79
CA ALA A 101 -9.01 -2.79 2.13
C ALA A 101 -8.80 -1.69 1.10
N TYR A 102 -7.59 -1.20 1.02
CA TYR A 102 -7.18 -0.15 0.07
C TYR A 102 -6.04 -0.67 -0.77
N PRO A 103 -6.11 -0.50 -2.12
CA PRO A 103 -5.03 -0.94 -2.99
C PRO A 103 -3.73 -0.20 -2.71
N GLY A 104 -2.63 -0.85 -3.02
CA GLY A 104 -1.30 -0.32 -2.80
C GLY A 104 -0.63 0.22 -4.05
N CYS A 105 0.50 0.87 -3.85
CA CYS A 105 1.31 1.42 -4.93
C CYS A 105 2.78 1.07 -4.69
N ASN A 106 3.41 0.48 -5.71
CA ASN A 106 4.85 0.20 -5.68
C ASN A 106 5.69 1.40 -6.13
N ARG A 107 5.04 2.56 -6.28
CA ARG A 107 5.65 3.83 -6.67
C ARG A 107 6.23 3.83 -8.08
N SER A 108 5.85 2.89 -8.93
CA SER A 108 6.24 2.88 -10.32
C SER A 108 5.32 3.80 -11.15
N TYR A 109 5.84 4.27 -12.27
CA TYR A 109 5.06 5.09 -13.19
C TYR A 109 3.87 4.31 -13.77
N ASP A 110 4.07 3.02 -14.06
CA ASP A 110 3.01 2.15 -14.57
C ASP A 110 1.89 1.98 -13.55
N ARG A 111 2.23 1.76 -12.29
CA ARG A 111 1.20 1.64 -11.24
C ARG A 111 0.43 2.95 -11.07
N CYS A 112 1.10 4.08 -11.19
CA CYS A 112 0.45 5.39 -11.15
C CYS A 112 -0.54 5.54 -12.31
N GLY A 113 -0.21 4.96 -13.47
CA GLY A 113 -1.11 4.93 -14.62
C GLY A 113 -2.35 4.08 -14.39
N GLU A 114 -2.24 2.99 -13.64
CA GLU A 114 -3.39 2.17 -13.26
C GLU A 114 -4.40 2.94 -12.40
N PHE A 115 -3.92 3.91 -11.61
CA PHE A 115 -4.77 4.85 -10.87
C PHE A 115 -5.19 6.06 -11.71
N ASN A 116 -4.74 6.15 -12.97
CA ASN A 116 -4.96 7.30 -13.83
C ASN A 116 -4.46 8.62 -13.19
N ASN A 117 -3.31 8.57 -12.57
CA ASN A 117 -2.76 9.65 -11.73
C ASN A 117 -1.34 10.04 -12.11
N GLN A 118 -0.88 9.71 -13.33
CA GLN A 118 0.50 9.97 -13.75
C GLN A 118 0.88 11.44 -13.74
N GLU A 119 -0.08 12.35 -13.79
CA GLU A 119 0.17 13.78 -13.68
C GLU A 119 0.74 14.19 -12.32
N HIS A 120 0.49 13.41 -11.28
CA HIS A 120 1.01 13.63 -9.93
C HIS A 120 2.21 12.75 -9.60
N TYR A 121 2.72 12.00 -10.60
CA TYR A 121 3.89 11.16 -10.40
C TYR A 121 5.11 12.02 -10.11
N LYS A 122 5.78 11.73 -9.00
CA LYS A 122 6.98 12.46 -8.55
C LYS A 122 8.19 11.53 -8.57
N GLY A 123 8.53 11.08 -9.74
CA GLY A 123 9.71 10.27 -10.00
C GLY A 123 10.25 10.56 -11.39
N PHE A 124 11.34 9.92 -11.74
CA PHE A 124 12.00 10.08 -13.02
C PHE A 124 12.06 8.71 -13.69
N PRO A 125 10.98 8.28 -14.39
CA PRO A 125 10.86 6.90 -14.88
C PRO A 125 11.92 6.50 -15.91
N PHE A 126 12.59 7.47 -16.49
CA PHE A 126 13.63 7.24 -17.52
C PHE A 126 15.06 7.33 -16.98
N VAL A 127 15.22 7.48 -15.64
CA VAL A 127 16.55 7.46 -15.04
C VAL A 127 17.05 6.02 -14.99
N PRO A 128 18.24 5.72 -15.53
CA PRO A 128 18.77 4.37 -15.46
C PRO A 128 19.12 3.98 -14.03
N VAL A 129 19.02 2.69 -13.73
CA VAL A 129 19.45 2.18 -12.44
C VAL A 129 20.96 2.30 -12.28
N ALA A 130 21.45 2.30 -11.04
CA ALA A 130 22.86 2.58 -10.75
C ALA A 130 23.83 1.62 -11.47
N GLU A 131 23.43 0.38 -11.67
CA GLU A 131 24.25 -0.65 -12.33
C GLU A 131 24.45 -0.39 -13.83
N THR A 132 23.59 0.41 -14.45
CA THR A 132 23.64 0.74 -15.87
C THR A 132 24.04 2.17 -16.15
N ALA A 133 24.11 3.02 -15.12
CA ALA A 133 24.48 4.43 -15.25
C ALA A 133 26.01 4.59 -15.21
N VAL A 134 26.66 4.24 -16.31
CA VAL A 134 28.13 4.24 -16.38
C VAL A 134 28.65 5.43 -17.18
#